data_044204a103f9118be623f344408eb457
#
_entry.id   044204a103f9118be623f344408eb457
#
_cell.length_a   1.000
_cell.length_b   1.000
_cell.length_c   1.000
_cell.angle_alpha   90.00
_cell.angle_beta   90.00
_cell.angle_gamma   90.00
#
_symmetry.space_group_name_H-M   'P 1'
#
loop_
_entity.id
_entity.type
_entity.pdbx_description
1 polymer ?
#
loop_
_entity_poly.entity_id
_entity_poly.type
_entity_poly.pdbx_seq_one_letter_code
_entity_poly.pdbx_strand_id
1 'polypeptide(L)'
;MSRSDQYETFMRDVFEHGVEKSDRTGVGTRSMFGYQMRFNLQEGFPLVTTKKLHLRSIIHELLWFLHGDSNVKYLHDNKVTIWDEWADVNGDLGPIYGVQWRHWKTSDGGYIDQISNLIHQIKTNPDSRRLVVSAWNVGEIDKMALPPCHMFFQFYVAQGKLSCQLYQRSCDIFLGVPFNIASYSLLTHMIAQQCDLDVGDFIWTGGDCHIYNNHFEQVKLQLSREPRPYPKLIIKRRPDSIFDYNFEDFEIVDYDPWPAIKAPIAV
;
A
#
# COMPACT_ATOMS: atom_id res chain seq x y z
N MET A 1 -13.72 -0.95 21.34
CA MET A 1 -14.30 -0.13 20.27
C MET A 1 -13.36 -0.21 19.10
N SER A 2 -13.80 -0.67 17.95
CA SER A 2 -13.03 -0.69 16.72
C SER A 2 -12.62 0.75 16.38
N ARG A 3 -11.32 1.04 16.30
CA ARG A 3 -10.80 2.36 15.89
C ARG A 3 -10.85 2.48 14.37
N SER A 4 -12.05 2.52 13.80
CA SER A 4 -12.24 2.70 12.35
C SER A 4 -12.04 4.14 11.88
N ASP A 5 -11.65 5.05 12.77
CA ASP A 5 -11.48 6.48 12.54
C ASP A 5 -10.01 6.94 12.52
N GLN A 6 -9.03 6.03 12.56
CA GLN A 6 -7.62 6.42 12.63
C GLN A 6 -7.15 7.22 11.41
N TYR A 7 -7.62 6.83 10.23
CA TYR A 7 -7.27 7.54 9.00
C TYR A 7 -7.89 8.94 8.96
N GLU A 8 -9.13 9.09 9.38
CA GLU A 8 -9.83 10.38 9.45
C GLU A 8 -9.21 11.29 10.50
N THR A 9 -8.83 10.75 11.65
CA THR A 9 -8.09 11.48 12.69
C THR A 9 -6.76 11.99 12.15
N PHE A 10 -5.99 11.14 11.51
CA PHE A 10 -4.75 11.52 10.84
C PHE A 10 -4.94 12.62 9.79
N MET A 11 -5.93 12.47 8.92
CA MET A 11 -6.24 13.48 7.89
C MET A 11 -6.63 14.81 8.52
N ARG A 12 -7.42 14.79 9.61
CA ARG A 12 -7.81 15.99 10.37
C ARG A 12 -6.60 16.66 11.00
N ASP A 13 -5.72 15.89 11.65
CA ASP A 13 -4.52 16.42 12.29
C ASP A 13 -3.64 17.19 11.30
N VAL A 14 -3.41 16.62 10.12
CA VAL A 14 -2.61 17.28 9.08
C VAL A 14 -3.36 18.48 8.49
N PHE A 15 -4.68 18.38 8.30
CA PHE A 15 -5.48 19.47 7.77
C PHE A 15 -5.52 20.68 8.70
N GLU A 16 -5.60 20.46 10.02
CA GLU A 16 -5.73 21.53 11.03
C GLU A 16 -4.37 22.06 11.51
N HIS A 17 -3.36 21.19 11.62
CA HIS A 17 -2.08 21.51 12.28
C HIS A 17 -0.86 21.45 11.35
N GLY A 18 -1.02 20.96 10.11
CA GLY A 18 0.06 20.90 9.14
C GLY A 18 0.56 22.27 8.71
N VAL A 19 1.81 22.33 8.27
CA VAL A 19 2.44 23.55 7.77
C VAL A 19 2.30 23.65 6.25
N GLU A 20 2.16 24.86 5.74
CA GLU A 20 2.17 25.09 4.29
C GLU A 20 3.57 24.86 3.73
N LYS A 21 3.63 24.15 2.60
CA LYS A 21 4.89 23.79 1.95
C LYS A 21 4.70 23.77 0.44
N SER A 22 5.68 24.27 -0.29
CA SER A 22 5.78 24.09 -1.74
C SER A 22 6.16 22.64 -2.05
N ASP A 23 5.80 22.17 -3.24
CA ASP A 23 6.12 20.85 -3.74
C ASP A 23 6.55 20.89 -5.21
N ARG A 24 7.03 19.75 -5.71
CA ARG A 24 7.52 19.61 -7.11
C ARG A 24 6.43 19.94 -8.14
N THR A 25 5.17 19.64 -7.84
CA THR A 25 4.06 19.86 -8.79
C THR A 25 3.62 21.32 -8.90
N GLY A 26 4.06 22.18 -7.96
CA GLY A 26 3.65 23.58 -7.90
C GLY A 26 2.25 23.82 -7.35
N VAL A 27 1.50 22.76 -6.97
CA VAL A 27 0.17 22.86 -6.36
C VAL A 27 0.25 23.42 -4.94
N GLY A 28 1.31 23.09 -4.22
CA GLY A 28 1.46 23.34 -2.80
C GLY A 28 0.75 22.32 -1.94
N THR A 29 1.21 22.17 -0.71
CA THR A 29 0.69 21.18 0.23
C THR A 29 0.57 21.78 1.63
N ARG A 30 -0.29 21.19 2.43
CA ARG A 30 -0.25 21.29 3.89
C ARG A 30 0.28 19.96 4.43
N SER A 31 1.36 19.99 5.20
CA SER A 31 2.09 18.79 5.57
C SER A 31 2.49 18.72 7.04
N MET A 32 2.66 17.49 7.51
CA MET A 32 3.22 17.14 8.81
C MET A 32 4.30 16.07 8.60
N PHE A 33 5.43 16.17 9.27
CA PHE A 33 6.50 15.20 9.16
C PHE A 33 6.45 14.19 10.30
N GLY A 34 6.23 12.94 9.93
CA GLY A 34 6.15 11.81 10.86
C GLY A 34 4.72 11.59 11.42
N TYR A 35 4.15 10.43 11.10
CA TYR A 35 2.87 9.98 11.67
C TYR A 35 2.81 8.46 11.67
N GLN A 36 2.05 7.87 12.61
CA GLN A 36 1.89 6.42 12.66
C GLN A 36 0.44 6.04 12.97
N MET A 37 -0.07 5.04 12.27
CA MET A 37 -1.37 4.40 12.54
C MET A 37 -1.17 2.90 12.74
N ARG A 38 -2.04 2.28 13.55
CA ARG A 38 -2.02 0.84 13.83
C ARG A 38 -3.40 0.25 13.64
N PHE A 39 -3.50 -0.76 12.80
CA PHE A 39 -4.74 -1.47 12.46
C PHE A 39 -4.64 -2.92 12.91
N ASN A 40 -5.53 -3.36 13.79
CA ASN A 40 -5.65 -4.77 14.14
C ASN A 40 -6.42 -5.50 13.03
N LEU A 41 -5.72 -6.31 12.25
CA LEU A 41 -6.31 -7.00 11.09
C LEU A 41 -7.31 -8.10 11.47
N GLN A 42 -7.35 -8.52 12.73
CA GLN A 42 -8.37 -9.44 13.23
C GLN A 42 -9.72 -8.77 13.49
N GLU A 43 -9.74 -7.45 13.66
CA GLU A 43 -10.97 -6.68 13.88
C GLU A 43 -11.66 -6.23 12.59
N GLY A 44 -10.98 -6.34 11.45
CA GLY A 44 -11.50 -5.98 10.13
C GLY A 44 -10.39 -5.64 9.15
N PHE A 45 -10.77 -5.57 7.88
CA PHE A 45 -9.87 -5.16 6.80
C PHE A 45 -9.92 -3.63 6.65
N PRO A 46 -8.79 -2.89 6.84
CA PRO A 46 -8.80 -1.43 6.91
C PRO A 46 -8.98 -0.78 5.54
N LEU A 47 -10.15 -1.00 4.95
CA LEU A 47 -10.62 -0.35 3.74
C LEU A 47 -11.48 0.85 4.15
N VAL A 48 -10.98 2.05 3.91
CA VAL A 48 -11.63 3.31 4.33
C VAL A 48 -13.10 3.35 3.90
N THR A 49 -13.97 3.76 4.81
CA THR A 49 -15.43 3.79 4.60
C THR A 49 -15.99 5.19 4.37
N THR A 50 -15.26 6.24 4.72
CA THR A 50 -15.70 7.64 4.53
C THR A 50 -15.69 8.09 3.06
N LYS A 51 -15.08 7.30 2.19
CA LYS A 51 -15.26 7.32 0.73
C LYS A 51 -15.06 5.93 0.15
N LYS A 52 -15.78 5.61 -0.93
CA LYS A 52 -15.59 4.35 -1.64
C LYS A 52 -14.25 4.35 -2.37
N LEU A 53 -13.45 3.30 -2.14
CA LEU A 53 -12.19 3.03 -2.83
C LEU A 53 -12.39 2.06 -4.00
N HIS A 54 -11.52 2.15 -5.00
CA HIS A 54 -11.54 1.28 -6.17
C HIS A 54 -10.74 0.00 -5.90
N LEU A 55 -11.38 -0.97 -5.22
CA LEU A 55 -10.76 -2.21 -4.76
C LEU A 55 -10.10 -3.01 -5.88
N ARG A 56 -10.70 -3.01 -7.09
CA ARG A 56 -10.13 -3.70 -8.25
C ARG A 56 -8.71 -3.23 -8.56
N SER A 57 -8.46 -1.93 -8.54
CA SER A 57 -7.13 -1.37 -8.76
C SER A 57 -6.15 -1.76 -7.66
N ILE A 58 -6.58 -1.77 -6.40
CA ILE A 58 -5.76 -2.16 -5.26
C ILE A 58 -5.27 -3.60 -5.40
N ILE A 59 -6.17 -4.53 -5.70
CA ILE A 59 -5.84 -5.95 -5.82
C ILE A 59 -4.93 -6.20 -7.03
N HIS A 60 -5.29 -5.69 -8.20
CA HIS A 60 -4.49 -5.91 -9.41
C HIS A 60 -3.11 -5.27 -9.34
N GLU A 61 -2.97 -4.09 -8.74
CA GLU A 61 -1.65 -3.48 -8.53
C GLU A 61 -0.76 -4.35 -7.65
N LEU A 62 -1.29 -4.88 -6.53
CA LEU A 62 -0.52 -5.76 -5.65
C LEU A 62 -0.10 -7.06 -6.37
N LEU A 63 -1.01 -7.68 -7.12
CA LEU A 63 -0.68 -8.87 -7.90
C LEU A 63 0.39 -8.56 -8.96
N TRP A 64 0.30 -7.42 -9.61
CA TRP A 64 1.29 -6.93 -10.57
C TRP A 64 2.66 -6.72 -9.93
N PHE A 65 2.74 -6.13 -8.74
CA PHE A 65 3.98 -6.03 -7.97
C PHE A 65 4.56 -7.42 -7.63
N LEU A 66 3.73 -8.34 -7.20
CA LEU A 66 4.15 -9.72 -6.87
C LEU A 66 4.66 -10.49 -8.09
N HIS A 67 4.17 -10.18 -9.29
CA HIS A 67 4.71 -10.75 -10.53
C HIS A 67 6.08 -10.15 -10.92
N GLY A 68 6.53 -9.08 -10.28
CA GLY A 68 7.80 -8.43 -10.58
C GLY A 68 7.79 -7.68 -11.91
N ASP A 69 6.62 -7.32 -12.41
CA ASP A 69 6.43 -6.64 -13.69
C ASP A 69 6.60 -5.12 -13.54
N SER A 70 7.02 -4.46 -14.61
CA SER A 70 7.14 -2.99 -14.73
C SER A 70 6.28 -2.41 -15.85
N ASN A 71 5.65 -3.26 -16.67
CA ASN A 71 4.83 -2.84 -17.79
C ASN A 71 3.35 -2.79 -17.42
N VAL A 72 2.67 -1.71 -17.80
CA VAL A 72 1.25 -1.49 -17.49
C VAL A 72 0.30 -2.40 -18.25
N LYS A 73 0.79 -3.23 -19.18
CA LYS A 73 -0.05 -4.11 -20.00
C LYS A 73 -0.97 -5.00 -19.15
N TYR A 74 -0.45 -5.66 -18.12
CA TYR A 74 -1.27 -6.47 -17.20
C TYR A 74 -2.38 -5.64 -16.55
N LEU A 75 -2.08 -4.41 -16.13
CA LEU A 75 -3.05 -3.51 -15.53
C LEU A 75 -4.15 -3.14 -16.54
N HIS A 76 -3.78 -2.78 -17.78
CA HIS A 76 -4.72 -2.47 -18.85
C HIS A 76 -5.63 -3.65 -19.21
N ASP A 77 -5.07 -4.85 -19.34
CA ASP A 77 -5.83 -6.08 -19.59
C ASP A 77 -6.90 -6.31 -18.48
N ASN A 78 -6.65 -5.78 -17.29
CA ASN A 78 -7.56 -5.83 -16.14
C ASN A 78 -8.32 -4.51 -15.89
N LYS A 79 -8.32 -3.57 -16.83
CA LYS A 79 -9.03 -2.28 -16.75
C LYS A 79 -8.58 -1.40 -15.58
N VAL A 80 -7.29 -1.40 -15.28
CA VAL A 80 -6.64 -0.57 -14.27
C VAL A 80 -5.70 0.40 -14.98
N THR A 81 -5.85 1.70 -14.71
CA THR A 81 -5.17 2.79 -15.42
C THR A 81 -4.38 3.72 -14.48
N ILE A 82 -4.21 3.32 -13.22
CA ILE A 82 -3.63 4.17 -12.17
C ILE A 82 -2.16 4.52 -12.38
N TRP A 83 -1.48 3.89 -13.33
CA TRP A 83 -0.07 4.12 -13.65
C TRP A 83 0.17 4.76 -15.02
N ASP A 84 -0.89 5.05 -15.78
CA ASP A 84 -0.79 5.51 -17.18
C ASP A 84 -0.02 6.83 -17.33
N GLU A 85 -0.13 7.74 -16.36
CA GLU A 85 0.52 9.06 -16.41
C GLU A 85 2.05 8.99 -16.29
N TRP A 86 2.58 7.89 -15.78
CA TRP A 86 4.03 7.71 -15.59
C TRP A 86 4.67 6.74 -16.58
N ALA A 87 3.86 5.92 -17.27
CA ALA A 87 4.37 4.93 -18.22
C ALA A 87 4.93 5.62 -19.47
N ASP A 88 6.03 5.06 -20.01
CA ASP A 88 6.58 5.49 -21.28
C ASP A 88 5.72 5.07 -22.48
N VAL A 89 6.15 5.38 -23.69
CA VAL A 89 5.42 5.05 -24.94
C VAL A 89 5.25 3.54 -25.16
N ASN A 90 6.03 2.71 -24.50
CA ASN A 90 5.94 1.25 -24.54
C ASN A 90 5.17 0.67 -23.34
N GLY A 91 4.67 1.52 -22.46
CA GLY A 91 3.97 1.13 -21.23
C GLY A 91 4.90 0.69 -20.09
N ASP A 92 6.20 1.01 -20.16
CA ASP A 92 7.17 0.62 -19.14
C ASP A 92 7.38 1.76 -18.12
N LEU A 93 7.63 1.36 -16.88
CA LEU A 93 7.85 2.23 -15.72
C LEU A 93 9.29 2.16 -15.18
N GLY A 94 10.13 1.32 -15.79
CA GLY A 94 11.46 1.03 -15.26
C GLY A 94 11.43 0.15 -14.02
N PRO A 95 12.55 0.01 -13.28
CA PRO A 95 12.69 -0.96 -12.20
C PRO A 95 12.01 -0.50 -10.90
N ILE A 96 10.70 -0.24 -10.95
CA ILE A 96 9.89 0.18 -9.80
C ILE A 96 9.55 -0.99 -8.85
N TYR A 97 8.71 -0.79 -7.89
CA TYR A 97 8.27 -1.67 -6.80
C TYR A 97 8.42 -3.17 -7.03
N GLY A 98 7.69 -3.75 -7.99
CA GLY A 98 7.67 -5.18 -8.25
C GLY A 98 9.01 -5.72 -8.72
N VAL A 99 9.72 -4.96 -9.54
CA VAL A 99 11.06 -5.33 -10.00
C VAL A 99 12.03 -5.38 -8.82
N GLN A 100 11.99 -4.38 -7.93
CA GLN A 100 12.86 -4.39 -6.74
C GLN A 100 12.47 -5.52 -5.77
N TRP A 101 11.19 -5.81 -5.61
CA TRP A 101 10.73 -6.91 -4.73
C TRP A 101 11.18 -8.28 -5.22
N ARG A 102 11.18 -8.49 -6.55
CA ARG A 102 11.36 -9.82 -7.15
C ARG A 102 12.68 -10.01 -7.89
N HIS A 103 13.29 -8.93 -8.34
CA HIS A 103 14.47 -8.96 -9.22
C HIS A 103 15.47 -7.87 -8.83
N TRP A 104 15.76 -7.71 -7.52
CA TRP A 104 16.78 -6.78 -7.05
C TRP A 104 18.13 -7.17 -7.62
N LYS A 105 18.71 -6.28 -8.43
CA LYS A 105 19.96 -6.52 -9.14
C LYS A 105 21.15 -6.51 -8.19
N THR A 106 22.00 -7.54 -8.29
CA THR A 106 23.25 -7.65 -7.51
C THR A 106 24.47 -7.14 -8.32
N SER A 107 25.56 -6.85 -7.63
CA SER A 107 26.78 -6.34 -8.26
C SER A 107 27.48 -7.33 -9.21
N ASP A 108 27.23 -8.63 -9.03
CA ASP A 108 27.74 -9.71 -9.89
C ASP A 108 26.84 -10.02 -11.11
N GLY A 109 25.75 -9.22 -11.29
CA GLY A 109 24.81 -9.36 -12.38
C GLY A 109 23.68 -10.38 -12.14
N GLY A 110 23.60 -10.95 -10.93
CA GLY A 110 22.47 -11.77 -10.48
C GLY A 110 21.30 -10.95 -9.96
N TYR A 111 20.32 -11.65 -9.41
CA TYR A 111 19.11 -11.05 -8.85
C TYR A 111 18.74 -11.69 -7.52
N ILE A 112 18.12 -10.90 -6.64
CA ILE A 112 17.54 -11.34 -5.39
C ILE A 112 16.02 -11.22 -5.47
N ASP A 113 15.32 -12.32 -5.20
CA ASP A 113 13.87 -12.33 -4.97
C ASP A 113 13.60 -12.14 -3.48
N GLN A 114 13.34 -10.89 -3.08
CA GLN A 114 13.11 -10.55 -1.69
C GLN A 114 11.83 -11.19 -1.12
N ILE A 115 10.78 -11.33 -1.94
CA ILE A 115 9.50 -11.92 -1.50
C ILE A 115 9.66 -13.43 -1.23
N SER A 116 10.29 -14.16 -2.12
CA SER A 116 10.57 -15.60 -1.91
C SER A 116 11.45 -15.82 -0.67
N ASN A 117 12.49 -15.02 -0.51
CA ASN A 117 13.37 -15.06 0.66
C ASN A 117 12.63 -14.73 1.96
N LEU A 118 11.75 -13.72 1.93
CA LEU A 118 10.92 -13.34 3.08
C LEU A 118 10.03 -14.50 3.54
N ILE A 119 9.29 -15.13 2.62
CA ILE A 119 8.40 -16.25 2.94
C ILE A 119 9.20 -17.44 3.49
N HIS A 120 10.33 -17.75 2.87
CA HIS A 120 11.22 -18.79 3.36
C HIS A 120 11.70 -18.50 4.80
N GLN A 121 12.11 -17.26 5.07
CA GLN A 121 12.58 -16.88 6.42
C GLN A 121 11.44 -16.90 7.45
N ILE A 122 10.23 -16.45 7.11
CA ILE A 122 9.08 -16.52 8.02
C ILE A 122 8.81 -17.98 8.43
N LYS A 123 8.90 -18.93 7.48
CA LYS A 123 8.67 -20.35 7.73
C LYS A 123 9.80 -21.02 8.53
N THR A 124 11.04 -20.64 8.30
CA THR A 124 12.23 -21.33 8.87
C THR A 124 12.85 -20.63 10.06
N ASN A 125 12.67 -19.31 10.18
CA ASN A 125 13.23 -18.50 11.27
C ASN A 125 12.29 -17.32 11.59
N PRO A 126 11.07 -17.58 12.12
CA PRO A 126 10.06 -16.55 12.38
C PRO A 126 10.51 -15.47 13.38
N ASP A 127 11.47 -15.77 14.27
CA ASP A 127 12.00 -14.80 15.25
C ASP A 127 13.02 -13.83 14.65
N SER A 128 13.31 -13.93 13.35
CA SER A 128 14.26 -13.05 12.66
C SER A 128 13.80 -11.59 12.71
N ARG A 129 14.76 -10.70 13.00
CA ARG A 129 14.57 -9.23 12.88
C ARG A 129 14.90 -8.71 11.48
N ARG A 130 15.14 -9.62 10.51
CA ARG A 130 15.54 -9.32 9.14
C ARG A 130 14.44 -9.67 8.13
N LEU A 131 13.19 -9.74 8.57
CA LEU A 131 12.03 -9.99 7.73
C LEU A 131 11.64 -8.69 7.04
N VAL A 132 12.49 -8.22 6.13
CA VAL A 132 12.38 -6.90 5.50
C VAL A 132 12.38 -7.00 3.98
N VAL A 133 11.68 -6.07 3.34
CA VAL A 133 11.70 -5.85 1.89
C VAL A 133 11.91 -4.37 1.63
N SER A 134 12.85 -4.04 0.73
CA SER A 134 13.13 -2.68 0.31
C SER A 134 12.85 -2.51 -1.19
N ALA A 135 12.16 -1.44 -1.54
CA ALA A 135 12.03 -0.99 -2.93
C ALA A 135 12.97 0.18 -3.24
N TRP A 136 13.61 0.75 -2.22
CA TRP A 136 14.51 1.90 -2.37
C TRP A 136 15.92 1.44 -2.75
N ASN A 137 16.12 1.23 -4.05
CA ASN A 137 17.42 0.89 -4.61
C ASN A 137 18.13 2.14 -5.11
N VAL A 138 19.05 2.68 -4.30
CA VAL A 138 19.77 3.93 -4.59
C VAL A 138 20.49 3.89 -5.94
N GLY A 139 20.97 2.71 -6.36
CA GLY A 139 21.67 2.55 -7.64
C GLY A 139 20.74 2.55 -8.87
N GLU A 140 19.43 2.53 -8.69
CA GLU A 140 18.45 2.46 -9.78
C GLU A 140 17.35 3.51 -9.71
N ILE A 141 17.35 4.39 -8.72
CA ILE A 141 16.34 5.45 -8.54
C ILE A 141 16.14 6.28 -9.81
N ASP A 142 17.21 6.67 -10.47
CA ASP A 142 17.17 7.53 -11.66
C ASP A 142 16.60 6.82 -12.91
N LYS A 143 16.43 5.50 -12.85
CA LYS A 143 15.85 4.69 -13.93
C LYS A 143 14.36 4.45 -13.73
N MET A 144 13.80 4.83 -12.59
CA MET A 144 12.39 4.63 -12.24
C MET A 144 11.55 5.79 -12.74
N ALA A 145 10.43 5.53 -13.37
CA ALA A 145 9.46 6.56 -13.75
C ALA A 145 8.96 7.34 -12.54
N LEU A 146 8.82 6.66 -11.38
CA LEU A 146 8.47 7.26 -10.11
C LEU A 146 9.24 6.56 -8.98
N PRO A 147 10.13 7.27 -8.24
CA PRO A 147 10.78 6.70 -7.06
C PRO A 147 9.77 6.23 -6.01
N PRO A 148 9.98 5.06 -5.37
CA PRO A 148 9.01 4.46 -4.47
C PRO A 148 8.60 5.37 -3.32
N CYS A 149 7.30 5.59 -3.13
CA CYS A 149 6.73 6.31 -1.98
C CYS A 149 6.65 5.39 -0.77
N HIS A 150 5.98 4.25 -0.88
CA HIS A 150 5.96 3.19 0.13
C HIS A 150 7.15 2.25 -0.11
N MET A 151 8.27 2.57 0.49
CA MET A 151 9.58 2.13 0.07
C MET A 151 10.19 0.98 0.84
N PHE A 152 9.71 0.72 2.07
CA PHE A 152 10.31 -0.27 2.98
C PHE A 152 9.24 -0.85 3.89
N PHE A 153 9.23 -2.17 4.03
CA PHE A 153 8.33 -2.82 4.98
C PHE A 153 8.99 -4.00 5.68
N GLN A 154 8.55 -4.25 6.91
CA GLN A 154 9.07 -5.27 7.78
C GLN A 154 7.92 -6.10 8.34
N PHE A 155 8.16 -7.41 8.46
CA PHE A 155 7.25 -8.32 9.12
C PHE A 155 7.75 -8.73 10.50
N TYR A 156 6.82 -9.11 11.34
CA TYR A 156 7.05 -9.55 12.70
C TYR A 156 6.11 -10.71 13.03
N VAL A 157 6.66 -11.81 13.54
CA VAL A 157 5.89 -12.98 13.95
C VAL A 157 5.91 -13.09 15.47
N ALA A 158 4.75 -13.14 16.10
CA ALA A 158 4.61 -13.36 17.52
C ALA A 158 3.27 -14.05 17.82
N GLN A 159 3.27 -15.00 18.73
CA GLN A 159 2.07 -15.70 19.19
C GLN A 159 1.24 -16.30 18.04
N GLY A 160 1.90 -16.83 17.02
CA GLY A 160 1.26 -17.40 15.84
C GLY A 160 0.64 -16.39 14.88
N LYS A 161 0.96 -15.09 15.02
CA LYS A 161 0.41 -14.00 14.21
C LYS A 161 1.50 -13.27 13.44
N LEU A 162 1.16 -12.86 12.22
CA LEU A 162 2.00 -12.04 11.34
C LEU A 162 1.52 -10.59 11.36
N SER A 163 2.43 -9.69 11.72
CA SER A 163 2.24 -8.23 11.63
C SER A 163 3.16 -7.63 10.58
N CYS A 164 2.76 -6.51 10.01
CA CYS A 164 3.54 -5.77 9.01
C CYS A 164 3.65 -4.30 9.41
N GLN A 165 4.83 -3.72 9.28
CA GLN A 165 5.05 -2.28 9.38
C GLN A 165 5.59 -1.75 8.06
N LEU A 166 4.90 -0.74 7.50
CA LEU A 166 5.29 -0.01 6.29
C LEU A 166 5.89 1.34 6.66
N TYR A 167 6.99 1.72 6.01
CA TYR A 167 7.45 3.10 5.94
C TYR A 167 7.16 3.69 4.56
N GLN A 168 6.38 4.76 4.54
CA GLN A 168 6.03 5.54 3.35
C GLN A 168 6.65 6.93 3.47
N ARG A 169 7.65 7.25 2.62
CA ARG A 169 8.40 8.51 2.69
C ARG A 169 7.61 9.72 2.23
N SER A 170 6.68 9.53 1.31
CA SER A 170 5.85 10.56 0.69
C SER A 170 4.41 10.09 0.65
N CYS A 171 3.51 10.81 1.31
CA CYS A 171 2.19 10.33 1.67
C CYS A 171 1.12 11.34 1.22
N ASP A 172 0.61 11.17 -0.01
CA ASP A 172 -0.63 11.83 -0.43
C ASP A 172 -1.79 11.26 0.40
N ILE A 173 -2.23 12.04 1.40
CA ILE A 173 -3.19 11.58 2.40
C ILE A 173 -4.54 11.28 1.76
N PHE A 174 -4.96 12.09 0.79
CA PHE A 174 -6.30 11.95 0.23
C PHE A 174 -6.40 10.80 -0.79
N LEU A 175 -5.50 10.70 -1.74
CA LEU A 175 -5.56 9.68 -2.81
C LEU A 175 -4.75 8.42 -2.47
N GLY A 176 -3.48 8.57 -2.07
CA GLY A 176 -2.54 7.47 -1.97
C GLY A 176 -2.65 6.63 -0.70
N VAL A 177 -2.67 7.27 0.47
CA VAL A 177 -2.59 6.58 1.76
C VAL A 177 -3.68 5.54 1.98
N PRO A 178 -4.98 5.80 1.73
CA PRO A 178 -6.02 4.78 1.92
C PRO A 178 -5.80 3.55 1.04
N PHE A 179 -5.31 3.76 -0.17
CA PHE A 179 -4.98 2.73 -1.13
C PHE A 179 -3.82 1.86 -0.64
N ASN A 180 -2.76 2.49 -0.11
CA ASN A 180 -1.58 1.80 0.41
C ASN A 180 -1.89 1.02 1.69
N ILE A 181 -2.72 1.54 2.61
CA ILE A 181 -3.18 0.82 3.80
C ILE A 181 -3.87 -0.48 3.40
N ALA A 182 -4.81 -0.44 2.47
CA ALA A 182 -5.52 -1.62 1.99
C ALA A 182 -4.59 -2.61 1.28
N SER A 183 -3.68 -2.13 0.43
CA SER A 183 -2.73 -2.96 -0.32
C SER A 183 -1.81 -3.77 0.60
N TYR A 184 -1.17 -3.13 1.57
CA TYR A 184 -0.26 -3.82 2.50
C TYR A 184 -1.00 -4.67 3.54
N SER A 185 -2.22 -4.30 3.90
CA SER A 185 -3.09 -5.19 4.70
C SER A 185 -3.42 -6.46 3.94
N LEU A 186 -3.74 -6.36 2.64
CA LEU A 186 -3.98 -7.51 1.77
C LEU A 186 -2.71 -8.39 1.67
N LEU A 187 -1.55 -7.79 1.42
CA LEU A 187 -0.27 -8.51 1.37
C LEU A 187 0.00 -9.26 2.68
N THR A 188 -0.29 -8.65 3.83
CA THR A 188 -0.12 -9.28 5.15
C THR A 188 -1.01 -10.52 5.29
N HIS A 189 -2.28 -10.43 4.87
CA HIS A 189 -3.18 -11.59 4.85
C HIS A 189 -2.69 -12.71 3.92
N MET A 190 -2.20 -12.37 2.73
CA MET A 190 -1.69 -13.35 1.76
C MET A 190 -0.47 -14.09 2.32
N ILE A 191 0.51 -13.36 2.88
CA ILE A 191 1.72 -13.97 3.45
C ILE A 191 1.37 -14.79 4.69
N ALA A 192 0.47 -14.32 5.56
CA ALA A 192 0.02 -15.08 6.73
C ALA A 192 -0.59 -16.42 6.29
N GLN A 193 -1.47 -16.44 5.29
CA GLN A 193 -2.05 -17.68 4.76
C GLN A 193 -0.97 -18.61 4.19
N GLN A 194 0.01 -18.09 3.46
CA GLN A 194 1.11 -18.88 2.87
C GLN A 194 2.05 -19.47 3.94
N CYS A 195 2.10 -18.87 5.11
CA CYS A 195 3.00 -19.26 6.21
C CYS A 195 2.28 -19.95 7.39
N ASP A 196 1.01 -20.31 7.25
CA ASP A 196 0.17 -20.93 8.30
C ASP A 196 0.11 -20.10 9.59
N LEU A 197 0.02 -18.78 9.44
CA LEU A 197 -0.11 -17.82 10.54
C LEU A 197 -1.46 -17.09 10.49
N ASP A 198 -1.94 -16.69 11.65
CA ASP A 198 -3.00 -15.69 11.75
C ASP A 198 -2.45 -14.29 11.42
N VAL A 199 -3.32 -13.34 11.13
CA VAL A 199 -2.93 -11.94 11.00
C VAL A 199 -2.85 -11.26 12.36
N GLY A 200 -1.89 -10.35 12.50
CA GLY A 200 -1.75 -9.45 13.65
C GLY A 200 -2.12 -8.02 13.27
N ASP A 201 -1.18 -7.10 13.45
CA ASP A 201 -1.36 -5.68 13.15
C ASP A 201 -0.74 -5.30 11.79
N PHE A 202 -1.38 -4.35 11.12
CA PHE A 202 -0.73 -3.53 10.12
C PHE A 202 -0.40 -2.17 10.71
N ILE A 203 0.88 -1.77 10.67
CA ILE A 203 1.36 -0.48 11.14
C ILE A 203 1.79 0.34 9.93
N TRP A 204 1.12 1.47 9.71
CA TRP A 204 1.49 2.43 8.70
C TRP A 204 2.31 3.55 9.33
N THR A 205 3.48 3.84 8.78
CA THR A 205 4.36 4.93 9.24
C THR A 205 4.67 5.84 8.06
N GLY A 206 4.30 7.11 8.18
CA GLY A 206 4.51 8.13 7.16
C GLY A 206 5.67 9.06 7.49
N GLY A 207 6.40 9.48 6.46
CA GLY A 207 7.38 10.55 6.51
C GLY A 207 6.75 11.92 6.24
N ASP A 208 6.86 12.44 5.01
CA ASP A 208 6.16 13.66 4.59
C ASP A 208 4.68 13.33 4.30
N CYS A 209 3.83 13.63 5.28
CA CYS A 209 2.40 13.41 5.21
C CYS A 209 1.71 14.67 4.75
N HIS A 210 1.12 14.68 3.56
CA HIS A 210 0.62 15.92 2.96
C HIS A 210 -0.76 15.80 2.33
N ILE A 211 -1.48 16.94 2.38
CA ILE A 211 -2.72 17.19 1.67
C ILE A 211 -2.42 18.27 0.62
N TYR A 212 -2.65 17.96 -0.66
CA TYR A 212 -2.51 18.96 -1.72
C TYR A 212 -3.55 20.08 -1.56
N ASN A 213 -3.15 21.32 -1.85
CA ASN A 213 -4.03 22.49 -1.66
C ASN A 213 -5.32 22.37 -2.48
N ASN A 214 -5.28 21.71 -3.64
CA ASN A 214 -6.45 21.47 -4.49
C ASN A 214 -7.33 20.28 -4.02
N HIS A 215 -7.00 19.66 -2.86
CA HIS A 215 -7.83 18.62 -2.24
C HIS A 215 -8.59 19.09 -0.99
N PHE A 216 -8.48 20.35 -0.59
CA PHE A 216 -9.03 20.83 0.69
C PHE A 216 -10.55 20.68 0.78
N GLU A 217 -11.29 20.94 -0.29
CA GLU A 217 -12.75 20.79 -0.29
C GLU A 217 -13.17 19.31 -0.21
N GLN A 218 -12.42 18.41 -0.87
CA GLN A 218 -12.63 16.97 -0.80
C GLN A 218 -12.33 16.44 0.62
N VAL A 219 -11.28 16.93 1.25
CA VAL A 219 -10.93 16.60 2.64
C VAL A 219 -12.03 17.05 3.60
N LYS A 220 -12.51 18.29 3.50
CA LYS A 220 -13.63 18.78 4.31
C LYS A 220 -14.88 17.90 4.14
N LEU A 221 -15.23 17.57 2.90
CA LEU A 221 -16.35 16.68 2.61
C LEU A 221 -16.15 15.31 3.25
N GLN A 222 -14.97 14.70 3.11
CA GLN A 222 -14.69 13.39 3.69
C GLN A 222 -14.73 13.42 5.23
N LEU A 223 -14.16 14.46 5.85
CA LEU A 223 -14.17 14.65 7.31
C LEU A 223 -15.55 14.96 7.90
N SER A 224 -16.53 15.35 7.08
CA SER A 224 -17.93 15.54 7.51
C SER A 224 -18.71 14.22 7.60
N ARG A 225 -18.14 13.11 7.15
CA ARG A 225 -18.78 11.78 7.09
C ARG A 225 -18.35 10.95 8.29
N GLU A 226 -19.30 10.26 8.91
CA GLU A 226 -19.01 9.32 9.99
C GLU A 226 -18.36 8.04 9.46
N PRO A 227 -17.22 7.60 10.01
CA PRO A 227 -16.63 6.31 9.69
C PRO A 227 -17.60 5.17 10.06
N ARG A 228 -17.65 4.16 9.19
CA ARG A 228 -18.43 2.93 9.40
C ARG A 228 -17.49 1.78 9.73
N PRO A 229 -17.99 0.66 10.26
CA PRO A 229 -17.17 -0.51 10.53
C PRO A 229 -16.39 -0.97 9.30
N TYR A 230 -15.14 -1.40 9.51
CA TYR A 230 -14.36 -1.99 8.43
C TYR A 230 -14.98 -3.29 7.93
N PRO A 231 -14.89 -3.55 6.62
CA PRO A 231 -15.33 -4.81 6.03
C PRO A 231 -14.44 -5.97 6.46
N LYS A 232 -14.81 -7.17 6.01
CA LYS A 232 -14.03 -8.39 6.18
C LYS A 232 -13.42 -8.80 4.85
N LEU A 233 -12.16 -9.28 4.88
CA LEU A 233 -11.51 -9.93 3.76
C LEU A 233 -11.70 -11.44 3.87
N ILE A 234 -12.16 -12.06 2.79
CA ILE A 234 -12.19 -13.52 2.63
C ILE A 234 -11.24 -13.89 1.51
N ILE A 235 -10.29 -14.78 1.79
CA ILE A 235 -9.44 -15.41 0.78
C ILE A 235 -10.04 -16.79 0.50
N LYS A 236 -10.62 -16.97 -0.70
CA LYS A 236 -11.42 -18.16 -1.06
C LYS A 236 -10.59 -19.38 -1.38
N ARG A 237 -9.33 -19.19 -1.73
CA ARG A 237 -8.40 -20.24 -2.15
C ARG A 237 -7.02 -20.00 -1.54
N ARG A 238 -6.30 -21.07 -1.22
CA ARG A 238 -4.89 -21.02 -0.91
C ARG A 238 -4.12 -21.65 -2.08
N PRO A 239 -3.45 -20.87 -2.92
CA PRO A 239 -2.58 -21.41 -3.97
C PRO A 239 -1.28 -21.96 -3.37
N ASP A 240 -0.53 -22.72 -4.17
CA ASP A 240 0.76 -23.30 -3.74
C ASP A 240 1.84 -22.23 -3.53
N SER A 241 1.73 -21.11 -4.22
CA SER A 241 2.66 -19.97 -4.12
C SER A 241 1.91 -18.65 -3.97
N ILE A 242 2.54 -17.69 -3.30
CA ILE A 242 2.03 -16.30 -3.22
C ILE A 242 1.88 -15.66 -4.60
N PHE A 243 2.61 -16.13 -5.59
CA PHE A 243 2.59 -15.61 -6.96
C PHE A 243 1.43 -16.14 -7.80
N ASP A 244 0.69 -17.13 -7.29
CA ASP A 244 -0.39 -17.81 -8.00
C ASP A 244 -1.79 -17.37 -7.56
N TYR A 245 -1.89 -16.33 -6.72
CA TYR A 245 -3.18 -15.69 -6.41
C TYR A 245 -3.72 -14.96 -7.64
N ASN A 246 -5.04 -15.02 -7.79
CA ASN A 246 -5.80 -14.29 -8.79
C ASN A 246 -6.77 -13.31 -8.12
N PHE A 247 -7.29 -12.36 -8.87
CA PHE A 247 -8.27 -11.39 -8.38
C PHE A 247 -9.49 -12.05 -7.74
N GLU A 248 -9.98 -13.14 -8.32
CA GLU A 248 -11.16 -13.88 -7.90
C GLU A 248 -10.99 -14.62 -6.57
N ASP A 249 -9.74 -14.77 -6.10
CA ASP A 249 -9.45 -15.39 -4.79
C ASP A 249 -9.84 -14.49 -3.62
N PHE A 250 -10.05 -13.20 -3.86
CA PHE A 250 -10.34 -12.21 -2.82
C PHE A 250 -11.79 -11.74 -2.87
N GLU A 251 -12.41 -11.68 -1.71
CA GLU A 251 -13.76 -11.14 -1.54
C GLU A 251 -13.79 -10.21 -0.33
N ILE A 252 -14.36 -9.02 -0.52
CA ILE A 252 -14.62 -8.08 0.56
C ILE A 252 -16.10 -8.15 0.91
N VAL A 253 -16.41 -8.48 2.15
CA VAL A 253 -17.76 -8.65 2.67
C VAL A 253 -18.09 -7.53 3.64
N ASP A 254 -19.34 -7.10 3.64
CA ASP A 254 -19.85 -6.05 4.52
C ASP A 254 -19.17 -4.67 4.29
N TYR A 255 -18.74 -4.38 3.06
CA TYR A 255 -18.23 -3.05 2.72
C TYR A 255 -19.36 -2.07 2.41
N ASP A 256 -19.62 -1.17 3.36
CA ASP A 256 -20.65 -0.12 3.27
C ASP A 256 -20.02 1.27 3.31
N PRO A 257 -19.35 1.72 2.23
CA PRO A 257 -18.69 3.02 2.19
C PRO A 257 -19.68 4.14 1.82
N TRP A 258 -19.35 5.35 2.22
CA TRP A 258 -19.89 6.55 1.60
C TRP A 258 -19.49 6.64 0.12
N PRO A 259 -20.24 7.39 -0.71
CA PRO A 259 -19.90 7.55 -2.12
C PRO A 259 -18.45 8.02 -2.36
N ALA A 260 -17.87 7.62 -3.49
CA ALA A 260 -16.54 8.08 -3.90
C ALA A 260 -16.48 9.61 -3.99
N ILE A 261 -15.30 10.17 -3.72
CA ILE A 261 -15.00 11.60 -3.89
C ILE A 261 -13.89 11.71 -4.93
N LYS A 262 -14.17 12.40 -6.03
CA LYS A 262 -13.18 12.66 -7.07
C LYS A 262 -12.25 13.80 -6.66
N ALA A 263 -10.96 13.68 -6.98
CA ALA A 263 -9.97 14.72 -6.80
C ALA A 263 -8.98 14.71 -7.98
N PRO A 264 -8.37 15.87 -8.31
CA PRO A 264 -7.33 15.93 -9.31
C PRO A 264 -6.07 15.23 -8.83
N ILE A 265 -5.33 14.59 -9.75
CA ILE A 265 -4.02 14.02 -9.47
C ILE A 265 -2.96 15.12 -9.62
N ALA A 266 -2.04 15.21 -8.68
CA ALA A 266 -0.88 16.08 -8.77
C ALA A 266 0.29 15.32 -9.43
N VAL A 267 0.71 15.77 -10.61
CA VAL A 267 1.76 15.15 -11.44
C VAL A 267 2.98 16.04 -11.58
#